data_36bac8ef904ce8b2c906c94fc3b7be74
#
_entry.id   36bac8ef904ce8b2c906c94fc3b7be74
#
_cell.length_a   1.000
_cell.length_b   1.000
_cell.length_c   1.000
_cell.angle_alpha   90.00
_cell.angle_beta   90.00
_cell.angle_gamma   90.00
#
_symmetry.space_group_name_H-M   'P 1'
#
loop_
_entity.id
_entity.type
_entity.pdbx_description
1 polymer ?
#
loop_
_entity_poly.entity_id
_entity_poly.type
_entity_poly.pdbx_seq_one_letter_code
_entity_poly.pdbx_strand_id
1 'polypeptide(L)'
;MKKLILLCILLSSCASKLEDDLPLNLVADSSAFIVLDFNKANYNGYAFTKNKKKYLIYGLPYVEEEKTLYIGEYNIKVKPKFFGESYIEIADKNLVTPKLSDQERASAEYLKVKKIVKRQSNQVVNDFDFIPPIDSVITSPFGKRRFI
;
A
#
# COMPACT_ATOMS: atom_id res chain seq x y z
N MET A 1 61.36 0.58 -19.45
CA MET A 1 60.55 0.60 -18.21
C MET A 1 59.13 0.94 -18.60
N LYS A 2 58.26 -0.08 -18.70
CA LYS A 2 56.86 0.07 -19.09
C LYS A 2 56.04 0.26 -17.82
N LYS A 3 55.42 1.44 -17.64
CA LYS A 3 54.50 1.72 -16.52
C LYS A 3 53.17 1.03 -16.81
N LEU A 4 52.86 0.01 -16.03
CA LEU A 4 51.55 -0.66 -16.03
C LEU A 4 50.59 0.20 -15.26
N ILE A 5 49.66 0.89 -15.94
CA ILE A 5 48.60 1.62 -15.33
C ILE A 5 47.49 0.62 -15.02
N LEU A 6 47.35 0.28 -13.74
CA LEU A 6 46.27 -0.58 -13.22
C LEU A 6 45.00 0.28 -13.12
N LEU A 7 44.13 0.15 -14.12
CA LEU A 7 42.83 0.79 -14.14
C LEU A 7 41.88 0.04 -13.17
N CYS A 8 41.80 0.47 -11.92
CA CYS A 8 40.79 0.02 -10.98
C CYS A 8 39.45 0.54 -11.40
N ILE A 9 38.68 -0.29 -12.12
CA ILE A 9 37.25 -0.03 -12.36
C ILE A 9 36.54 -0.28 -11.03
N LEU A 10 36.24 0.78 -10.32
CA LEU A 10 35.33 0.77 -9.18
C LEU A 10 33.92 0.53 -9.73
N LEU A 11 33.50 -0.73 -9.73
CA LEU A 11 32.11 -1.11 -9.86
C LEU A 11 31.38 -0.58 -8.62
N SER A 12 30.91 0.64 -8.70
CA SER A 12 29.95 1.16 -7.73
C SER A 12 28.64 0.39 -7.90
N SER A 13 28.53 -0.71 -7.18
CA SER A 13 27.26 -1.38 -6.94
C SER A 13 26.33 -0.35 -6.32
N CYS A 14 25.38 0.15 -7.10
CA CYS A 14 24.23 0.88 -6.59
C CYS A 14 23.33 -0.12 -5.82
N ALA A 15 23.82 -0.58 -4.67
CA ALA A 15 22.92 -1.07 -3.64
C ALA A 15 22.15 0.15 -3.18
N SER A 16 20.86 0.20 -3.47
CA SER A 16 19.95 1.19 -2.90
C SER A 16 20.01 1.03 -1.38
N LYS A 17 20.93 1.76 -0.74
CA LYS A 17 20.91 1.93 0.70
C LYS A 17 19.56 2.55 1.01
N LEU A 18 18.71 1.82 1.75
CA LEU A 18 17.65 2.48 2.47
C LEU A 18 18.37 3.52 3.33
N GLU A 19 18.14 4.80 3.07
CA GLU A 19 18.79 5.88 3.82
C GLU A 19 18.59 5.63 5.31
N ASP A 20 19.67 5.78 6.06
CA ASP A 20 19.65 5.51 7.50
C ASP A 20 18.69 6.44 8.26
N ASP A 21 18.29 7.56 7.66
CA ASP A 21 17.28 8.48 8.16
C ASP A 21 16.25 8.81 7.07
N LEU A 22 15.04 8.25 7.25
CA LEU A 22 13.91 8.60 6.40
C LEU A 22 13.49 10.06 6.69
N PRO A 23 13.23 10.88 5.66
CA PRO A 23 12.82 12.26 5.84
C PRO A 23 11.48 12.33 6.61
N LEU A 24 11.38 13.27 7.55
CA LEU A 24 10.15 13.46 8.34
C LEU A 24 9.01 14.10 7.54
N ASN A 25 9.34 14.83 6.48
CA ASN A 25 8.37 15.41 5.56
C ASN A 25 8.30 14.56 4.29
N LEU A 26 7.18 13.94 4.07
CA LEU A 26 6.93 13.04 2.95
C LEU A 26 5.83 13.58 2.05
N VAL A 27 5.94 13.28 0.77
CA VAL A 27 4.88 13.54 -0.21
C VAL A 27 4.58 12.23 -0.92
N ALA A 28 3.32 11.80 -0.93
CA ALA A 28 2.93 10.56 -1.56
C ALA A 28 1.53 10.66 -2.17
N ASP A 29 1.25 9.77 -3.11
CA ASP A 29 -0.07 9.69 -3.74
C ASP A 29 -1.10 9.04 -2.80
N SER A 30 -2.35 9.43 -2.97
CA SER A 30 -3.51 8.78 -2.38
C SER A 30 -3.49 7.27 -2.60
N SER A 31 -3.82 6.51 -1.57
CA SER A 31 -3.86 5.04 -1.59
C SER A 31 -2.52 4.33 -1.84
N ALA A 32 -1.41 5.03 -1.72
CA ALA A 32 -0.09 4.42 -1.74
C ALA A 32 0.28 3.77 -0.39
N PHE A 33 1.32 2.95 -0.40
CA PHE A 33 1.98 2.50 0.83
C PHE A 33 3.25 3.31 1.05
N ILE A 34 3.54 3.61 2.30
CA ILE A 34 4.78 4.27 2.71
C ILE A 34 5.46 3.44 3.79
N VAL A 35 6.77 3.55 3.84
CA VAL A 35 7.59 2.92 4.88
C VAL A 35 8.10 4.02 5.80
N LEU A 36 7.90 3.85 7.10
CA LEU A 36 8.28 4.78 8.15
C LEU A 36 9.19 4.08 9.16
N ASP A 37 10.07 4.81 9.84
CA ASP A 37 10.76 4.29 11.02
C ASP A 37 9.74 4.03 12.13
N PHE A 38 9.73 2.82 12.68
CA PHE A 38 8.73 2.40 13.66
C PHE A 38 8.75 3.26 14.93
N ASN A 39 9.94 3.63 15.40
CA ASN A 39 10.08 4.40 16.63
C ASN A 39 9.59 5.85 16.44
N LYS A 40 9.89 6.46 15.28
CA LYS A 40 9.46 7.82 14.95
C LYS A 40 7.96 7.90 14.61
N ALA A 41 7.41 6.84 14.02
CA ALA A 41 5.98 6.78 13.67
C ALA A 41 5.09 6.67 14.90
N ASN A 42 5.55 6.01 15.97
CA ASN A 42 4.79 5.78 17.20
C ASN A 42 3.34 5.34 16.92
N TYR A 43 3.18 4.36 16.02
CA TYR A 43 1.88 3.91 15.52
C TYR A 43 1.80 2.38 15.52
N ASN A 44 0.69 1.84 15.98
CA ASN A 44 0.43 0.41 15.94
C ASN A 44 -0.05 0.00 14.55
N GLY A 45 0.84 -0.60 13.78
CA GLY A 45 0.56 -1.05 12.42
C GLY A 45 1.44 -2.24 12.03
N TYR A 46 1.42 -2.54 10.76
CA TYR A 46 2.20 -3.64 10.23
C TYR A 46 3.69 -3.27 10.19
N ALA A 47 4.51 -3.98 10.97
CA ALA A 47 5.92 -3.67 11.10
C ALA A 47 6.80 -4.84 10.67
N PHE A 48 7.95 -4.53 10.08
CA PHE A 48 8.99 -5.50 9.71
C PHE A 48 10.37 -5.01 10.15
N THR A 49 11.32 -5.94 10.19
CA THR A 49 12.70 -5.63 10.56
C THR A 49 13.62 -5.84 9.37
N LYS A 50 14.42 -4.83 9.03
CA LYS A 50 15.47 -4.89 8.01
C LYS A 50 16.73 -4.22 8.55
N ASN A 51 17.89 -4.86 8.41
CA ASN A 51 19.18 -4.35 8.89
C ASN A 51 19.16 -3.93 10.37
N LYS A 52 18.54 -4.75 11.24
CA LYS A 52 18.36 -4.50 12.68
C LYS A 52 17.49 -3.26 13.03
N LYS A 53 16.95 -2.57 12.05
CA LYS A 53 15.99 -1.48 12.25
C LYS A 53 14.57 -1.98 12.00
N LYS A 54 13.61 -1.48 12.78
CA LYS A 54 12.19 -1.80 12.67
C LYS A 54 11.48 -0.69 11.90
N TYR A 55 10.71 -1.08 10.90
CA TYR A 55 9.96 -0.19 10.02
C TYR A 55 8.48 -0.49 10.11
N LEU A 56 7.66 0.54 9.92
CA LEU A 56 6.21 0.47 9.81
C LEU A 56 5.82 0.60 8.33
N ILE A 57 4.94 -0.27 7.87
CA ILE A 57 4.24 -0.08 6.60
C ILE A 57 2.90 0.59 6.89
N TYR A 58 2.68 1.74 6.28
CA TYR A 58 1.45 2.50 6.45
C TYR A 58 0.75 2.71 5.11
N GLY A 59 -0.51 2.27 5.02
CA GLY A 59 -1.36 2.50 3.85
C GLY A 59 -2.01 3.87 3.93
N LEU A 60 -1.78 4.71 2.94
CA LEU A 60 -2.38 6.03 2.86
C LEU A 60 -3.86 5.93 2.47
N PRO A 61 -4.73 6.78 3.05
CA PRO A 61 -6.13 6.81 2.68
C PRO A 61 -6.33 7.31 1.26
N TYR A 62 -7.48 6.96 0.67
CA TYR A 62 -7.96 7.66 -0.51
C TYR A 62 -8.38 9.08 -0.12
N VAL A 63 -7.92 10.07 -0.89
CA VAL A 63 -8.29 11.47 -0.70
C VAL A 63 -8.66 12.09 -2.05
N GLU A 64 -9.70 12.92 -2.06
CA GLU A 64 -10.16 13.67 -3.24
C GLU A 64 -9.44 15.02 -3.37
N GLU A 65 -8.96 15.55 -2.24
CA GLU A 65 -8.18 16.78 -2.16
C GLU A 65 -6.88 16.52 -1.39
N GLU A 66 -5.90 17.40 -1.56
CA GLU A 66 -4.63 17.31 -0.85
C GLU A 66 -4.86 17.37 0.67
N LYS A 67 -4.32 16.38 1.39
CA LYS A 67 -4.48 16.25 2.83
C LYS A 67 -3.14 15.99 3.49
N THR A 68 -2.88 16.66 4.60
CA THR A 68 -1.73 16.38 5.44
C THR A 68 -2.12 15.41 6.57
N LEU A 69 -1.34 14.35 6.74
CA LEU A 69 -1.43 13.39 7.84
C LEU A 69 -0.20 13.52 8.74
N TYR A 70 -0.44 13.41 10.04
CA TYR A 70 0.60 13.40 11.05
C TYR A 70 0.65 12.02 11.69
N ILE A 71 1.80 11.34 11.59
CA ILE A 71 2.01 10.00 12.15
C ILE A 71 3.30 10.01 12.96
N GLY A 72 3.18 10.11 14.28
CA GLY A 72 4.32 10.37 15.16
C GLY A 72 5.03 11.67 14.75
N GLU A 73 6.30 11.57 14.41
CA GLU A 73 7.12 12.71 13.96
C GLU A 73 6.94 13.02 12.47
N TYR A 74 6.26 12.16 11.70
CA TYR A 74 6.12 12.32 10.26
C TYR A 74 4.99 13.26 9.88
N ASN A 75 5.29 14.13 8.92
CA ASN A 75 4.35 15.02 8.26
C ASN A 75 4.19 14.55 6.79
N ILE A 76 3.04 13.97 6.47
CA ILE A 76 2.83 13.28 5.20
C ILE A 76 1.78 14.03 4.39
N LYS A 77 2.21 14.63 3.30
CA LYS A 77 1.37 15.31 2.35
C LYS A 77 0.82 14.31 1.35
N VAL A 78 -0.46 13.97 1.45
CA VAL A 78 -1.14 13.04 0.56
C VAL A 78 -1.78 13.82 -0.57
N LYS A 79 -1.36 13.53 -1.79
CA LYS A 79 -1.91 14.13 -3.01
C LYS A 79 -3.04 13.27 -3.56
N PRO A 80 -4.12 13.88 -4.08
CA PRO A 80 -5.17 13.15 -4.75
C PRO A 80 -4.61 12.45 -6.00
N LYS A 81 -5.12 11.25 -6.27
CA LYS A 81 -4.78 10.48 -7.46
C LYS A 81 -6.04 10.02 -8.16
N PHE A 82 -6.13 10.30 -9.44
CA PHE A 82 -7.23 9.84 -10.26
C PHE A 82 -6.95 8.41 -10.76
N PHE A 83 -7.83 7.48 -10.41
CA PHE A 83 -7.73 6.07 -10.79
C PHE A 83 -8.65 5.69 -11.95
N GLY A 84 -9.36 6.66 -12.53
CA GLY A 84 -10.34 6.46 -13.58
C GLY A 84 -11.75 6.22 -13.07
N GLU A 85 -12.68 6.22 -14.00
CA GLU A 85 -14.11 6.03 -13.75
C GLU A 85 -14.66 4.89 -14.59
N SER A 86 -15.75 4.29 -14.14
CA SER A 86 -16.49 3.25 -14.86
C SER A 86 -17.95 3.39 -14.55
N TYR A 87 -18.75 3.39 -15.61
CA TYR A 87 -20.21 3.40 -15.52
C TYR A 87 -20.69 1.96 -15.74
N ILE A 88 -21.51 1.46 -14.82
CA ILE A 88 -22.04 0.10 -14.85
C ILE A 88 -23.56 0.17 -14.93
N GLU A 89 -24.11 -0.37 -15.98
CA GLU A 89 -25.54 -0.56 -16.08
C GLU A 89 -25.91 -1.94 -15.54
N ILE A 90 -26.79 -1.98 -14.55
CA ILE A 90 -27.26 -3.22 -13.93
C ILE A 90 -28.73 -3.42 -14.34
N ALA A 91 -28.98 -4.38 -15.23
CA ALA A 91 -30.30 -4.71 -15.72
C ALA A 91 -31.22 -5.28 -14.61
N ASP A 92 -30.67 -6.07 -13.71
CA ASP A 92 -31.42 -6.63 -12.58
C ASP A 92 -31.38 -5.72 -11.36
N LYS A 93 -32.49 -5.01 -11.12
CA LYS A 93 -32.63 -4.10 -9.99
C LYS A 93 -32.47 -4.77 -8.61
N ASN A 94 -32.72 -6.07 -8.49
CA ASN A 94 -32.53 -6.81 -7.23
C ASN A 94 -31.05 -6.87 -6.82
N LEU A 95 -30.12 -6.73 -7.76
CA LEU A 95 -28.69 -6.65 -7.47
C LEU A 95 -28.26 -5.30 -6.90
N VAL A 96 -29.03 -4.24 -7.20
CA VAL A 96 -28.79 -2.87 -6.66
C VAL A 96 -29.49 -2.69 -5.31
N THR A 97 -30.73 -3.21 -5.22
CA THR A 97 -31.53 -3.14 -3.99
C THR A 97 -31.90 -4.56 -3.55
N PRO A 98 -30.98 -5.27 -2.88
CA PRO A 98 -31.18 -6.65 -2.48
C PRO A 98 -32.33 -6.79 -1.48
N LYS A 99 -33.01 -7.92 -1.50
CA LYS A 99 -34.07 -8.28 -0.54
C LYS A 99 -33.51 -8.30 0.89
N LEU A 100 -34.37 -8.09 1.87
CA LEU A 100 -33.98 -8.05 3.29
C LEU A 100 -33.18 -9.29 3.72
N SER A 101 -33.62 -10.50 3.30
CA SER A 101 -32.93 -11.76 3.60
C SER A 101 -31.48 -11.80 3.05
N ASP A 102 -31.25 -11.20 1.88
CA ASP A 102 -29.92 -11.15 1.26
C ASP A 102 -29.04 -10.11 1.97
N GLN A 103 -29.63 -9.00 2.43
CA GLN A 103 -28.92 -7.99 3.23
C GLN A 103 -28.48 -8.57 4.59
N GLU A 104 -29.35 -9.35 5.25
CA GLU A 104 -29.03 -10.02 6.51
C GLU A 104 -27.89 -11.03 6.34
N ARG A 105 -27.96 -11.85 5.28
CA ARG A 105 -26.90 -12.80 4.92
C ARG A 105 -25.58 -12.09 4.65
N ALA A 106 -25.58 -11.06 3.80
CA ALA A 106 -24.41 -10.27 3.45
C ALA A 106 -23.77 -9.61 4.69
N SER A 107 -24.61 -9.10 5.61
CA SER A 107 -24.14 -8.52 6.87
C SER A 107 -23.45 -9.56 7.77
N ALA A 108 -24.02 -10.76 7.88
CA ALA A 108 -23.42 -11.85 8.64
C ALA A 108 -22.10 -12.33 8.02
N GLU A 109 -22.03 -12.44 6.69
CA GLU A 109 -20.82 -12.79 5.95
C GLU A 109 -19.74 -11.71 6.12
N TYR A 110 -20.10 -10.43 6.02
CA TYR A 110 -19.19 -9.29 6.27
C TYR A 110 -18.54 -9.37 7.64
N LEU A 111 -19.32 -9.67 8.69
CA LEU A 111 -18.77 -9.81 10.04
C LEU A 111 -17.75 -10.94 10.15
N LYS A 112 -17.98 -12.08 9.46
CA LYS A 112 -17.03 -13.20 9.39
C LYS A 112 -15.75 -12.78 8.69
N VAL A 113 -15.85 -12.14 7.52
CA VAL A 113 -14.69 -11.63 6.76
C VAL A 113 -13.90 -10.62 7.60
N LYS A 114 -14.59 -9.66 8.22
CA LYS A 114 -13.97 -8.66 9.09
C LYS A 114 -13.19 -9.28 10.25
N LYS A 115 -13.70 -10.37 10.85
CA LYS A 115 -13.00 -11.13 11.90
C LYS A 115 -11.73 -11.79 11.38
N ILE A 116 -11.76 -12.32 10.15
CA ILE A 116 -10.60 -12.97 9.52
C ILE A 116 -9.52 -11.95 9.15
N VAL A 117 -9.91 -10.87 8.49
CA VAL A 117 -9.00 -9.81 8.04
C VAL A 117 -8.30 -9.10 9.22
N LYS A 118 -8.95 -9.05 10.38
CA LYS A 118 -8.33 -8.49 11.59
C LYS A 118 -7.27 -9.39 12.25
N ARG A 119 -7.15 -10.65 11.81
CA ARG A 119 -6.12 -11.54 12.35
C ARG A 119 -4.76 -11.07 11.83
N GLN A 120 -3.87 -10.76 12.76
CA GLN A 120 -2.48 -10.50 12.44
C GLN A 120 -1.72 -11.82 12.42
N SER A 121 -0.93 -12.06 11.40
CA SER A 121 0.04 -13.15 11.39
C SER A 121 1.40 -12.63 11.83
N ASN A 122 2.17 -13.48 12.52
CA ASN A 122 3.55 -13.16 12.87
C ASN A 122 4.51 -13.32 11.69
N GLN A 123 4.00 -13.78 10.55
CA GLN A 123 4.78 -13.87 9.31
C GLN A 123 4.78 -12.52 8.61
N VAL A 124 5.94 -11.95 8.49
CA VAL A 124 6.16 -10.74 7.69
C VAL A 124 6.69 -11.20 6.33
N VAL A 125 5.95 -10.96 5.28
CA VAL A 125 6.45 -11.11 3.92
C VAL A 125 7.36 -9.91 3.65
N ASN A 126 8.66 -10.14 3.66
CA ASN A 126 9.67 -9.09 3.43
C ASN A 126 9.88 -8.81 1.94
N ASP A 127 9.28 -9.62 1.10
CA ASP A 127 9.34 -9.52 -0.34
C ASP A 127 7.96 -9.07 -0.84
N PHE A 128 7.93 -7.95 -1.56
CA PHE A 128 6.72 -7.39 -2.14
C PHE A 128 6.54 -7.78 -3.61
N ASP A 129 7.28 -8.78 -4.08
CA ASP A 129 7.12 -9.35 -5.41
C ASP A 129 5.85 -10.19 -5.45
N PHE A 130 4.76 -9.55 -5.84
CA PHE A 130 3.47 -10.21 -6.03
C PHE A 130 3.40 -10.88 -7.39
N ILE A 131 3.14 -12.17 -7.40
CA ILE A 131 2.84 -12.90 -8.63
C ILE A 131 1.35 -12.79 -8.91
N PRO A 132 0.93 -12.42 -10.14
CA PRO A 132 -0.48 -12.45 -10.52
C PRO A 132 -1.06 -13.84 -10.28
N PRO A 133 -2.24 -14.00 -9.66
CA PRO A 133 -2.83 -15.31 -9.37
C PRO A 133 -3.18 -16.09 -10.66
N ILE A 134 -3.42 -15.39 -11.74
CA ILE A 134 -3.66 -15.93 -13.09
C ILE A 134 -3.10 -14.96 -14.12
N ASP A 135 -2.65 -15.51 -15.26
CA ASP A 135 -2.29 -14.71 -16.42
C ASP A 135 -3.58 -14.37 -17.21
N SER A 136 -4.12 -13.20 -16.94
CA SER A 136 -5.40 -12.76 -17.52
C SER A 136 -5.50 -11.24 -17.58
N VAL A 137 -6.52 -10.76 -18.27
CA VAL A 137 -6.83 -9.33 -18.37
C VAL A 137 -7.35 -8.81 -17.02
N ILE A 138 -6.78 -7.70 -16.56
CA ILE A 138 -7.26 -7.00 -15.38
C ILE A 138 -8.55 -6.25 -15.75
N THR A 139 -9.69 -6.81 -15.36
CA THR A 139 -11.02 -6.22 -15.64
C THR A 139 -11.39 -5.09 -14.68
N SER A 140 -10.78 -5.07 -13.49
CA SER A 140 -11.11 -4.11 -12.44
C SER A 140 -9.83 -3.61 -11.75
N PRO A 141 -9.16 -2.59 -12.31
CA PRO A 141 -8.00 -1.97 -11.67
C PRO A 141 -8.37 -1.34 -10.33
N PHE A 142 -7.39 -1.29 -9.43
CA PHE A 142 -7.55 -0.70 -8.11
C PHE A 142 -7.97 0.77 -8.18
N GLY A 143 -8.84 1.18 -7.25
CA GLY A 143 -9.20 2.59 -7.01
C GLY A 143 -10.16 3.19 -8.04
N LYS A 144 -10.57 2.47 -9.08
CA LYS A 144 -11.48 2.96 -10.10
C LYS A 144 -12.85 3.29 -9.49
N ARG A 145 -13.32 4.55 -9.64
CA ARG A 145 -14.66 4.97 -9.21
C ARG A 145 -15.71 4.31 -10.11
N ARG A 146 -16.76 3.77 -9.50
CA ARG A 146 -17.86 3.12 -10.23
C ARG A 146 -19.17 3.85 -9.95
N PHE A 147 -19.89 4.14 -11.02
CA PHE A 147 -21.24 4.68 -10.99
C PHE A 147 -22.21 3.59 -11.47
N ILE A 148 -23.31 3.41 -10.75
CA ILE A 148 -24.37 2.42 -10.99
C ILE A 148 -25.68 3.17 -11.24
#